data_2315eb5056aedf543ae3cc307b670111
#
_entry.id   2315eb5056aedf543ae3cc307b670111
#
_cell.length_a   1.000
_cell.length_b   1.000
_cell.length_c   1.000
_cell.angle_alpha   90.00
_cell.angle_beta   90.00
_cell.angle_gamma   90.00
#
_symmetry.space_group_name_H-M   'P 1'
#
loop_
_entity.id
_entity.type
_entity.pdbx_description
1 polymer ?
#
loop_
_entity_poly.entity_id
_entity_poly.type
_entity_poly.pdbx_seq_one_letter_code
_entity_poly.pdbx_strand_id
1 'polypeptide(L)'
;MAIEKKTTFTVEAFNEAQKAGKTIVINSWNKSCGTCARQTKILNEAQKDFPDVIFFSYEQVKHKDIAELLNVEYWATIIVYKNSKEVAKEIGVTSKSDIYSLIKKEI
;
A
#
# COMPACT_ATOMS: atom_id res chain seq x y z
N MET A 1 -4.50 12.98 0.00
CA MET A 1 -3.23 12.27 0.10
C MET A 1 -3.31 10.83 -0.31
N ALA A 2 -3.91 10.54 -1.39
CA ALA A 2 -3.98 9.19 -1.92
C ALA A 2 -2.94 9.03 -3.02
N ILE A 3 -2.52 7.80 -3.26
CA ILE A 3 -1.74 7.44 -4.43
C ILE A 3 -2.58 7.76 -5.66
N GLU A 4 -1.98 8.25 -6.73
CA GLU A 4 -2.70 8.61 -7.95
C GLU A 4 -3.26 7.40 -8.68
N LYS A 5 -4.25 7.63 -9.55
CA LYS A 5 -4.89 6.61 -10.39
C LYS A 5 -5.46 5.46 -9.58
N LYS A 6 -6.62 5.06 -9.85
CA LYS A 6 -7.27 3.78 -9.45
C LYS A 6 -6.73 3.13 -8.18
N THR A 7 -6.33 3.90 -7.22
CA THR A 7 -5.61 3.37 -6.09
C THR A 7 -6.43 3.33 -4.82
N THR A 8 -7.68 3.74 -4.89
CA THR A 8 -8.58 3.56 -3.76
C THR A 8 -8.81 2.07 -3.55
N PHE A 9 -8.55 1.61 -2.35
CA PHE A 9 -8.74 0.21 -2.01
C PHE A 9 -10.21 -0.16 -2.04
N THR A 10 -10.53 -1.24 -2.73
CA THR A 10 -11.83 -1.91 -2.61
C THR A 10 -11.57 -3.40 -2.43
N VAL A 11 -12.45 -4.07 -1.68
CA VAL A 11 -12.29 -5.51 -1.46
C VAL A 11 -12.33 -6.27 -2.79
N GLU A 12 -13.19 -5.84 -3.70
CA GLU A 12 -13.32 -6.49 -5.02
C GLU A 12 -12.06 -6.38 -5.84
N ALA A 13 -11.49 -5.16 -5.94
CA ALA A 13 -10.26 -4.96 -6.70
C ALA A 13 -9.08 -5.70 -6.06
N PHE A 14 -9.03 -5.73 -4.74
CA PHE A 14 -8.02 -6.46 -4.00
C PHE A 14 -8.10 -7.95 -4.29
N ASN A 15 -9.31 -8.53 -4.23
CA ASN A 15 -9.52 -9.94 -4.52
C ASN A 15 -9.16 -10.30 -5.96
N GLU A 16 -9.49 -9.44 -6.91
CA GLU A 16 -9.14 -9.66 -8.31
C GLU A 16 -7.63 -9.65 -8.52
N ALA A 17 -6.93 -8.70 -7.90
CA ALA A 17 -5.48 -8.62 -7.99
C ALA A 17 -4.83 -9.87 -7.39
N GLN A 18 -5.37 -10.38 -6.28
CA GLN A 18 -4.88 -11.61 -5.67
C GLN A 18 -5.08 -12.81 -6.59
N LYS A 19 -6.24 -12.91 -7.22
CA LYS A 19 -6.52 -14.01 -8.17
C LYS A 19 -5.58 -13.97 -9.38
N ALA A 20 -5.19 -12.78 -9.80
CA ALA A 20 -4.27 -12.61 -10.91
C ALA A 20 -2.81 -12.88 -10.52
N GLY A 21 -2.53 -13.15 -9.26
CA GLY A 21 -1.18 -13.43 -8.78
C GLY A 21 -0.27 -12.21 -8.77
N LYS A 22 -0.85 -11.01 -8.72
CA LYS A 22 -0.08 -9.77 -8.76
C LYS A 22 0.57 -9.46 -7.43
N THR A 23 1.69 -8.73 -7.48
CA THR A 23 2.25 -8.10 -6.30
C THR A 23 1.42 -6.86 -6.00
N ILE A 24 1.02 -6.71 -4.75
CA ILE A 24 0.13 -5.64 -4.30
C ILE A 24 0.79 -4.87 -3.18
N VAL A 25 0.77 -3.55 -3.28
CA VAL A 25 1.25 -2.67 -2.23
C VAL A 25 0.07 -1.85 -1.72
N ILE A 26 -0.15 -1.88 -0.40
CA ILE A 26 -1.25 -1.16 0.22
C ILE A 26 -0.69 -0.16 1.22
N ASN A 27 -1.15 1.08 1.12
CA ASN A 27 -0.74 2.16 2.01
C ASN A 27 -1.94 2.64 2.84
N SER A 28 -1.81 2.62 4.16
CA SER A 28 -2.80 3.24 5.02
C SER A 28 -2.33 4.66 5.34
N TRP A 29 -3.23 5.63 5.26
CA TRP A 29 -2.89 7.01 5.49
C TRP A 29 -3.97 7.71 6.31
N ASN A 30 -3.68 8.92 6.77
CA ASN A 30 -4.65 9.75 7.45
C ASN A 30 -4.38 11.22 7.17
N LYS A 31 -5.39 12.06 7.37
CA LYS A 31 -5.23 13.50 7.20
C LYS A 31 -4.22 14.05 8.21
N SER A 32 -3.51 15.10 7.83
CA SER A 32 -2.53 15.77 8.68
C SER A 32 -1.36 14.86 9.11
N CYS A 33 -1.10 13.82 8.35
CA CYS A 33 0.00 12.90 8.64
C CYS A 33 1.18 13.21 7.71
N GLY A 34 2.23 13.81 8.25
CA GLY A 34 3.43 14.14 7.46
C GLY A 34 4.14 12.90 6.93
N THR A 35 4.21 11.84 7.74
CA THR A 35 4.79 10.56 7.33
C THR A 35 4.02 9.97 6.16
N CYS A 36 2.69 10.02 6.22
CA CYS A 36 1.85 9.51 5.15
C CYS A 36 2.08 10.27 3.85
N ALA A 37 2.23 11.59 3.93
CA ALA A 37 2.49 12.42 2.76
C ALA A 37 3.80 12.04 2.07
N ARG A 38 4.84 11.78 2.86
CA ARG A 38 6.13 11.36 2.32
C ARG A 38 6.03 9.99 1.66
N GLN A 39 5.34 9.06 2.30
CA GLN A 39 5.12 7.73 1.71
C GLN A 39 4.34 7.83 0.41
N THR A 40 3.28 8.62 0.38
CA THR A 40 2.46 8.79 -0.82
C THR A 40 3.30 9.29 -1.99
N LYS A 41 4.15 10.27 -1.75
CA LYS A 41 5.03 10.81 -2.79
C LYS A 41 5.95 9.73 -3.35
N ILE A 42 6.54 8.94 -2.48
CA ILE A 42 7.45 7.86 -2.89
C ILE A 42 6.68 6.76 -3.63
N LEU A 43 5.49 6.42 -3.15
CA LEU A 43 4.68 5.39 -3.79
C LEU A 43 4.16 5.83 -5.16
N ASN A 44 3.90 7.13 -5.34
CA ASN A 44 3.54 7.65 -6.66
C ASN A 44 4.70 7.48 -7.66
N GLU A 45 5.93 7.67 -7.22
CA GLU A 45 7.10 7.40 -8.05
C GLU A 45 7.24 5.90 -8.32
N ALA A 46 7.02 5.07 -7.30
CA ALA A 46 7.12 3.63 -7.42
C ALA A 46 6.14 3.06 -8.44
N GLN A 47 4.95 3.64 -8.58
CA GLN A 47 3.99 3.21 -9.59
C GLN A 47 4.58 3.25 -11.00
N LYS A 48 5.44 4.21 -11.26
CA LYS A 48 6.08 4.36 -12.57
C LYS A 48 7.23 3.37 -12.75
N ASP A 49 7.93 3.07 -11.67
CA ASP A 49 9.09 2.18 -11.71
C ASP A 49 8.69 0.71 -11.65
N PHE A 50 7.52 0.41 -11.12
CA PHE A 50 7.00 -0.95 -10.99
C PHE A 50 5.62 -1.06 -11.65
N PRO A 51 5.54 -1.03 -12.98
CA PRO A 51 4.26 -0.99 -13.68
C PRO A 51 3.40 -2.24 -13.50
N ASP A 52 4.00 -3.36 -13.13
CA ASP A 52 3.29 -4.62 -12.92
C ASP A 52 2.78 -4.80 -11.50
N VAL A 53 3.14 -3.89 -10.60
CA VAL A 53 2.70 -3.92 -9.21
C VAL A 53 1.42 -3.09 -9.08
N ILE A 54 0.45 -3.60 -8.33
CA ILE A 54 -0.81 -2.89 -8.10
C ILE A 54 -0.71 -2.17 -6.76
N PHE A 55 -1.00 -0.87 -6.78
CA PHE A 55 -0.91 -0.02 -5.59
C PHE A 55 -2.30 0.41 -5.16
N PHE A 56 -2.60 0.22 -3.88
CA PHE A 56 -3.83 0.68 -3.27
C PHE A 56 -3.53 1.60 -2.10
N SER A 57 -4.49 2.45 -1.77
CA SER A 57 -4.43 3.26 -0.56
C SER A 57 -5.82 3.40 0.05
N TYR A 58 -5.88 3.63 1.35
CA TYR A 58 -7.12 3.90 2.04
C TYR A 58 -6.86 4.79 3.25
N GLU A 59 -7.89 5.55 3.65
CA GLU A 59 -7.79 6.40 4.82
C GLU A 59 -8.18 5.60 6.06
N GLN A 60 -7.23 5.42 6.95
CA GLN A 60 -7.36 4.52 8.11
C GLN A 60 -8.57 4.85 8.99
N VAL A 61 -8.79 6.12 9.27
CA VAL A 61 -9.84 6.53 10.19
C VAL A 61 -11.24 6.39 9.56
N LYS A 62 -11.35 6.64 8.26
CA LYS A 62 -12.62 6.53 7.56
C LYS A 62 -13.01 5.10 7.22
N HIS A 63 -12.04 4.24 7.04
CA HIS A 63 -12.28 2.87 6.55
C HIS A 63 -11.74 1.85 7.55
N LYS A 64 -12.33 1.84 8.73
CA LYS A 64 -11.95 0.91 9.79
C LYS A 64 -12.20 -0.54 9.40
N ASP A 65 -13.19 -0.78 8.56
CA ASP A 65 -13.48 -2.11 8.02
C ASP A 65 -12.32 -2.65 7.20
N ILE A 66 -11.71 -1.80 6.37
CA ILE A 66 -10.53 -2.17 5.58
C ILE A 66 -9.34 -2.42 6.51
N ALA A 67 -9.16 -1.57 7.50
CA ALA A 67 -8.09 -1.74 8.48
C ALA A 67 -8.20 -3.07 9.22
N GLU A 68 -9.40 -3.47 9.60
CA GLU A 68 -9.64 -4.74 10.25
C GLU A 68 -9.37 -5.92 9.31
N LEU A 69 -9.83 -5.80 8.07
CA LEU A 69 -9.59 -6.83 7.06
C LEU A 69 -8.10 -7.09 6.87
N LEU A 70 -7.30 -6.03 6.84
CA LEU A 70 -5.87 -6.11 6.60
C LEU A 70 -5.05 -6.24 7.88
N ASN A 71 -5.72 -6.24 9.05
CA ASN A 71 -5.08 -6.30 10.34
C ASN A 71 -4.09 -5.14 10.54
N VAL A 72 -4.51 -3.93 10.22
CA VAL A 72 -3.72 -2.70 10.35
C VAL A 72 -4.24 -1.89 11.53
N GLU A 73 -3.37 -1.60 12.48
CA GLU A 73 -3.73 -0.83 13.67
C GLU A 73 -3.33 0.65 13.57
N TYR A 74 -2.35 0.98 12.74
CA TYR A 74 -1.79 2.32 12.65
C TYR A 74 -1.72 2.79 11.21
N TRP A 75 -1.83 4.11 11.00
CA TRP A 75 -1.59 4.69 9.69
C TRP A 75 -0.11 4.93 9.48
N ALA A 76 0.21 5.25 8.23
CA ALA A 76 1.53 5.22 7.66
C ALA A 76 2.08 3.78 7.62
N THR A 77 1.18 2.79 7.48
CA THR A 77 1.56 1.39 7.28
C THR A 77 1.63 1.09 5.79
N ILE A 78 2.67 0.38 5.39
CA ILE A 78 2.80 -0.16 4.03
C ILE A 78 2.78 -1.67 4.14
N ILE A 79 1.89 -2.30 3.36
CA ILE A 79 1.76 -3.75 3.32
C ILE A 79 2.05 -4.23 1.90
N VAL A 80 2.80 -5.30 1.77
CA VAL A 80 3.06 -5.93 0.48
C VAL A 80 2.47 -7.34 0.49
N TYR A 81 1.67 -7.64 -0.54
CA TYR A 81 1.12 -8.97 -0.76
C TYR A 81 1.72 -9.56 -2.02
N LYS A 82 1.98 -10.85 -1.99
CA LYS A 82 2.43 -11.62 -3.14
C LYS A 82 1.74 -12.99 -3.14
N ASN A 83 1.13 -13.36 -4.26
CA ASN A 83 0.41 -14.65 -4.38
C ASN A 83 -0.60 -14.85 -3.25
N SER A 84 -1.38 -13.81 -2.96
CA SER A 84 -2.42 -13.81 -1.93
C SER A 84 -1.91 -13.94 -0.50
N LYS A 85 -0.62 -13.68 -0.28
CA LYS A 85 -0.03 -13.72 1.07
C LYS A 85 0.60 -12.38 1.43
N GLU A 86 0.39 -11.96 2.67
CA GLU A 86 1.08 -10.81 3.20
C GLU A 86 2.55 -11.19 3.41
N VAL A 87 3.45 -10.52 2.71
CA VAL A 87 4.88 -10.84 2.77
C VAL A 87 5.69 -9.77 3.48
N ALA A 88 5.15 -8.57 3.65
CA ALA A 88 5.79 -7.50 4.40
C ALA A 88 4.76 -6.53 4.96
N LYS A 89 5.04 -5.98 6.13
CA LYS A 89 4.22 -4.94 6.75
C LYS A 89 5.14 -4.06 7.57
N GLU A 90 5.26 -2.79 7.21
CA GLU A 90 6.12 -1.84 7.90
C GLU A 90 5.37 -0.56 8.22
N ILE A 91 5.61 -0.01 9.40
CA ILE A 91 4.99 1.22 9.89
C ILE A 91 6.01 2.35 9.87
N GLY A 92 5.61 3.50 9.34
CA GLY A 92 6.42 4.71 9.44
C GLY A 92 7.64 4.77 8.53
N VAL A 93 7.73 3.91 7.52
CA VAL A 93 8.84 3.93 6.58
C VAL A 93 8.72 5.14 5.66
N THR A 94 9.75 5.99 5.60
CA THR A 94 9.74 7.22 4.82
C THR A 94 10.91 7.38 3.86
N SER A 95 11.77 6.39 3.78
CA SER A 95 12.92 6.39 2.87
C SER A 95 12.57 5.70 1.57
N LYS A 96 12.90 6.32 0.44
CA LYS A 96 12.70 5.71 -0.87
C LYS A 96 13.42 4.37 -0.96
N SER A 97 14.63 4.30 -0.46
CA SER A 97 15.43 3.08 -0.45
C SER A 97 14.71 1.95 0.29
N ASP A 98 14.18 2.23 1.47
CA ASP A 98 13.50 1.23 2.27
C ASP A 98 12.19 0.77 1.63
N ILE A 99 11.39 1.72 1.12
CA ILE A 99 10.13 1.40 0.46
C ILE A 99 10.37 0.57 -0.80
N TYR A 100 11.33 0.98 -1.62
CA TYR A 100 11.66 0.24 -2.84
C TYR A 100 12.19 -1.16 -2.52
N SER A 101 12.95 -1.29 -1.43
CA SER A 101 13.44 -2.60 -0.99
C SER A 101 12.29 -3.55 -0.61
N LEU A 102 11.27 -3.04 0.07
CA LEU A 102 10.09 -3.84 0.41
C LEU A 102 9.39 -4.36 -0.85
N ILE A 103 9.28 -3.51 -1.86
CA ILE A 103 8.62 -3.89 -3.12
C ILE A 103 9.49 -4.87 -3.90
N LYS A 104 10.76 -4.57 -4.07
CA LYS A 104 11.69 -5.39 -4.85
C LYS A 104 11.90 -6.78 -4.27
N LYS A 105 11.83 -6.90 -2.96
CA LYS A 105 12.03 -8.17 -2.27
C LYS A 105 11.08 -9.24 -2.78
N GLU A 106 9.90 -8.84 -3.23
CA GLU A 106 8.82 -9.76 -3.59
C GLU A 106 8.52 -9.83 -5.10
N ILE A 107 9.27 -9.11 -5.88
CA ILE A 107 9.09 -9.14 -7.34
C ILE A 107 9.93 -10.25 -7.99
#